data_52eb8a2f8acc785e6c4f03be343019c2
#
_entry.id   52eb8a2f8acc785e6c4f03be343019c2
#
_cell.length_a   1.000
_cell.length_b   1.000
_cell.length_c   1.000
_cell.angle_alpha   90.00
_cell.angle_beta   90.00
_cell.angle_gamma   90.00
#
_symmetry.space_group_name_H-M   'P 1'
#
loop_
_entity.id
_entity.type
_entity.pdbx_description
1 polymer ?
#
loop_
_entity_poly.entity_id
_entity_poly.type
_entity_poly.pdbx_seq_one_letter_code
_entity_poly.pdbx_strand_id
1 'polypeptide(L)'
;MDEARAVVIGGGVAGASIAYHLTELGWSDVVLLERSDLTSGSTFHSAGLVGQLRSSVTLTRMMMYSVELYRRLKQETGVDPGWHEVGSLRLASSAERIMELRRLAGWSKTFGLPLEIVSTERALELFPHFDPQGIEGAAFLPTDGDLDPSGLTFALVEGARRRGAEIRSGVRVTGIDVERGRVHGVRTDHGDLRTGIVVNAGGMYANQLGRMAGVEVPVVPFAHEYLLTKPIEGVTPGLPSMRDPDRLVYFRGEAGGGLVMGGYERNPAPWMVADGPPPDFNHTLLPEDWERFEPLAEAAFGLVPALASAGIVKLMNGPEAFTPDGEFILGESDVRGYFVAAGFCAHGIAGAGGIGKVMAEWIVEGEPEFDVWKMDIRRFGPQYGDRSYAEARAVEIYSTYYDIRYPNEERQAGRPLKTAPTYARLI
;
A
#
# COMPACT_ATOMS: atom_id res chain seq x y z
N MET A 1 -33.91 -0.22 11.86
CA MET A 1 -32.47 0.08 11.90
C MET A 1 -31.77 -1.26 12.02
N ASP A 2 -30.98 -1.60 11.01
CA ASP A 2 -30.19 -2.83 11.03
C ASP A 2 -29.11 -2.74 12.11
N GLU A 3 -28.64 -3.88 12.61
CA GLU A 3 -27.61 -3.95 13.63
C GLU A 3 -26.45 -4.82 13.12
N ALA A 4 -25.24 -4.39 13.36
CA ALA A 4 -24.03 -5.13 13.03
C ALA A 4 -23.03 -5.06 14.20
N ARG A 5 -22.29 -6.13 14.43
CA ARG A 5 -21.23 -6.15 15.45
C ARG A 5 -20.08 -5.24 15.09
N ALA A 6 -19.70 -5.24 13.79
CA ALA A 6 -18.75 -4.33 13.23
C ALA A 6 -19.14 -3.88 11.81
N VAL A 7 -18.90 -2.62 11.50
CA VAL A 7 -19.04 -2.05 10.15
C VAL A 7 -17.66 -1.67 9.62
N VAL A 8 -17.27 -2.27 8.49
CA VAL A 8 -16.04 -1.95 7.76
C VAL A 8 -16.40 -1.03 6.59
N ILE A 9 -15.80 0.15 6.51
CA ILE A 9 -16.08 1.14 5.47
C ILE A 9 -14.93 1.16 4.45
N GLY A 10 -15.22 0.71 3.23
CA GLY A 10 -14.30 0.65 2.10
C GLY A 10 -14.12 -0.77 1.57
N GLY A 11 -14.50 -0.99 0.30
CA GLY A 11 -14.42 -2.26 -0.42
C GLY A 11 -13.11 -2.49 -1.19
N GLY A 12 -12.03 -1.80 -0.79
CA GLY A 12 -10.69 -2.07 -1.27
C GLY A 12 -10.05 -3.28 -0.57
N VAL A 13 -8.82 -3.62 -0.96
CA VAL A 13 -8.11 -4.80 -0.45
C VAL A 13 -7.99 -4.82 1.08
N ALA A 14 -7.78 -3.67 1.73
CA ALA A 14 -7.66 -3.60 3.18
C ALA A 14 -8.97 -3.91 3.89
N GLY A 15 -10.09 -3.28 3.48
CA GLY A 15 -11.39 -3.55 4.07
C GLY A 15 -11.87 -4.99 3.83
N ALA A 16 -11.61 -5.53 2.64
CA ALA A 16 -11.87 -6.93 2.31
C ALA A 16 -11.08 -7.88 3.23
N SER A 17 -9.80 -7.59 3.46
CA SER A 17 -8.94 -8.38 4.33
C SER A 17 -9.38 -8.31 5.80
N ILE A 18 -9.77 -7.13 6.28
CA ILE A 18 -10.29 -6.97 7.65
C ILE A 18 -11.58 -7.76 7.83
N ALA A 19 -12.52 -7.67 6.90
CA ALA A 19 -13.76 -8.46 6.96
C ALA A 19 -13.48 -9.97 6.92
N TYR A 20 -12.53 -10.41 6.08
CA TYR A 20 -12.08 -11.80 6.02
C TYR A 20 -11.57 -12.29 7.38
N HIS A 21 -10.65 -11.55 8.02
CA HIS A 21 -10.05 -11.97 9.28
C HIS A 21 -11.00 -11.85 10.48
N LEU A 22 -11.89 -10.85 10.50
CA LEU A 22 -12.94 -10.79 11.53
C LEU A 22 -13.81 -12.05 11.49
N THR A 23 -14.19 -12.51 10.28
CA THR A 23 -14.98 -13.72 10.12
C THR A 23 -14.17 -15.00 10.38
N GLU A 24 -12.86 -15.00 10.10
CA GLU A 24 -11.94 -16.09 10.47
C GLU A 24 -11.86 -16.25 11.99
N LEU A 25 -11.93 -15.14 12.76
CA LEU A 25 -12.03 -15.13 14.22
C LEU A 25 -13.45 -15.37 14.75
N GLY A 26 -14.39 -15.79 13.91
CA GLY A 26 -15.72 -16.22 14.31
C GLY A 26 -16.79 -15.13 14.39
N TRP A 27 -16.55 -13.92 13.88
CA TRP A 27 -17.55 -12.87 13.82
C TRP A 27 -18.37 -12.96 12.52
N SER A 28 -19.64 -13.39 12.59
CA SER A 28 -20.50 -13.54 11.42
C SER A 28 -21.36 -12.31 11.10
N ASP A 29 -21.48 -11.39 12.05
CA ASP A 29 -22.30 -10.18 11.99
C ASP A 29 -21.45 -8.94 11.65
N VAL A 30 -20.61 -9.10 10.62
CA VAL A 30 -19.77 -8.06 10.03
C VAL A 30 -20.40 -7.55 8.75
N VAL A 31 -20.53 -6.23 8.62
CA VAL A 31 -21.01 -5.56 7.40
C VAL A 31 -19.86 -4.76 6.77
N LEU A 32 -19.53 -5.04 5.51
CA LEU A 32 -18.64 -4.22 4.72
C LEU A 32 -19.47 -3.31 3.80
N LEU A 33 -19.24 -2.00 3.91
CA LEU A 33 -19.89 -0.98 3.09
C LEU A 33 -18.92 -0.43 2.07
N GLU A 34 -19.29 -0.49 0.79
CA GLU A 34 -18.59 0.16 -0.31
C GLU A 34 -19.55 1.11 -1.04
N ARG A 35 -19.14 2.35 -1.24
CA ARG A 35 -19.99 3.39 -1.87
C ARG A 35 -20.21 3.18 -3.37
N SER A 36 -19.34 2.41 -4.02
CA SER A 36 -19.38 2.08 -5.44
C SER A 36 -19.23 0.56 -5.60
N ASP A 37 -18.39 0.13 -6.54
CA ASP A 37 -18.02 -1.26 -6.68
C ASP A 37 -16.78 -1.60 -5.85
N LEU A 38 -16.63 -2.88 -5.50
CA LEU A 38 -15.40 -3.36 -4.88
C LEU A 38 -14.18 -3.00 -5.74
N THR A 39 -13.06 -2.71 -5.10
CA THR A 39 -11.79 -2.32 -5.73
C THR A 39 -11.75 -0.95 -6.39
N SER A 40 -12.83 -0.19 -6.41
CA SER A 40 -12.95 1.08 -7.17
C SER A 40 -12.02 2.22 -6.76
N GLY A 41 -11.32 2.10 -5.62
CA GLY A 41 -10.28 3.03 -5.16
C GLY A 41 -8.89 2.68 -5.72
N SER A 42 -7.82 2.88 -4.93
CA SER A 42 -6.44 2.63 -5.35
C SER A 42 -6.13 1.14 -5.66
N THR A 43 -6.99 0.22 -5.28
CA THR A 43 -6.77 -1.22 -5.47
C THR A 43 -6.71 -1.60 -6.94
N PHE A 44 -7.65 -1.15 -7.79
CA PHE A 44 -7.75 -1.61 -9.19
C PHE A 44 -6.55 -1.21 -10.06
N HIS A 45 -5.87 -0.13 -9.73
CA HIS A 45 -4.72 0.37 -10.49
C HIS A 45 -3.38 0.10 -9.82
N SER A 46 -3.33 -0.75 -8.79
CA SER A 46 -2.06 -1.14 -8.17
C SER A 46 -1.25 -2.05 -9.08
N ALA A 47 0.07 -1.90 -9.09
CA ALA A 47 0.99 -2.71 -9.90
C ALA A 47 1.10 -4.19 -9.46
N GLY A 48 0.52 -4.57 -8.34
CA GLY A 48 0.42 -5.95 -7.87
C GLY A 48 1.72 -6.57 -7.33
N LEU A 49 2.77 -5.79 -7.13
CA LEU A 49 4.07 -6.28 -6.62
C LEU A 49 4.00 -6.66 -5.14
N VAL A 50 4.48 -7.85 -4.80
CA VAL A 50 4.49 -8.37 -3.43
C VAL A 50 5.91 -8.77 -3.02
N GLY A 51 6.48 -8.00 -2.10
CA GLY A 51 7.78 -8.30 -1.51
C GLY A 51 7.67 -8.41 0.00
N GLN A 52 8.41 -9.34 0.62
CA GLN A 52 8.30 -9.68 2.03
C GLN A 52 9.24 -8.87 2.93
N LEU A 53 10.51 -8.76 2.54
CA LEU A 53 11.52 -8.12 3.40
C LEU A 53 11.34 -6.61 3.43
N ARG A 54 11.21 -6.04 4.65
CA ARG A 54 11.04 -4.62 4.92
C ARG A 54 12.06 -4.12 5.94
N SER A 55 12.05 -2.81 6.19
CA SER A 55 12.96 -2.14 7.13
C SER A 55 12.63 -2.38 8.61
N SER A 56 11.47 -2.94 8.94
CA SER A 56 11.07 -3.24 10.30
C SER A 56 10.66 -4.69 10.48
N VAL A 57 10.76 -5.20 11.72
CA VAL A 57 10.33 -6.55 12.09
C VAL A 57 8.84 -6.73 11.83
N THR A 58 8.03 -5.79 12.30
CA THR A 58 6.58 -5.85 12.19
C THR A 58 6.12 -5.88 10.74
N LEU A 59 6.59 -4.94 9.91
CA LEU A 59 6.25 -4.93 8.49
C LEU A 59 6.69 -6.21 7.79
N THR A 60 7.91 -6.71 8.08
CA THR A 60 8.38 -7.97 7.47
C THR A 60 7.47 -9.13 7.83
N ARG A 61 7.10 -9.28 9.10
CA ARG A 61 6.18 -10.34 9.55
C ARG A 61 4.79 -10.22 8.93
N MET A 62 4.24 -9.00 8.83
CA MET A 62 2.97 -8.74 8.17
C MET A 62 3.00 -9.15 6.70
N MET A 63 4.09 -8.84 5.97
CA MET A 63 4.26 -9.24 4.57
C MET A 63 4.42 -10.74 4.41
N MET A 64 5.19 -11.40 5.28
CA MET A 64 5.34 -12.85 5.29
C MET A 64 4.00 -13.55 5.50
N TYR A 65 3.23 -13.12 6.50
CA TYR A 65 1.88 -13.63 6.73
C TYR A 65 0.97 -13.40 5.50
N SER A 66 1.08 -12.25 4.84
CA SER A 66 0.32 -11.96 3.63
C SER A 66 0.62 -12.96 2.52
N VAL A 67 1.91 -13.28 2.29
CA VAL A 67 2.31 -14.28 1.29
C VAL A 67 1.78 -15.67 1.64
N GLU A 68 1.84 -16.07 2.91
CA GLU A 68 1.26 -17.34 3.37
C GLU A 68 -0.25 -17.41 3.10
N LEU A 69 -0.97 -16.32 3.38
CA LEU A 69 -2.40 -16.21 3.06
C LEU A 69 -2.65 -16.32 1.56
N TYR A 70 -1.89 -15.60 0.72
CA TYR A 70 -2.11 -15.59 -0.73
C TYR A 70 -1.92 -16.97 -1.37
N ARG A 71 -0.97 -17.76 -0.89
CA ARG A 71 -0.72 -19.13 -1.31
C ARG A 71 -1.92 -20.06 -1.08
N ARG A 72 -2.65 -19.88 0.03
CA ARG A 72 -3.76 -20.75 0.44
C ARG A 72 -5.15 -20.25 0.02
N LEU A 73 -5.27 -18.96 -0.32
CA LEU A 73 -6.56 -18.28 -0.47
C LEU A 73 -7.44 -18.87 -1.57
N LYS A 74 -6.86 -19.29 -2.71
CA LYS A 74 -7.59 -19.98 -3.78
C LYS A 74 -8.23 -21.28 -3.30
N GLN A 75 -7.50 -22.07 -2.52
CA GLN A 75 -8.01 -23.34 -1.98
C GLN A 75 -9.14 -23.09 -0.98
N GLU A 76 -9.04 -22.08 -0.13
CA GLU A 76 -10.01 -21.77 0.90
C GLU A 76 -11.28 -21.14 0.33
N THR A 77 -11.16 -20.28 -0.65
CA THR A 77 -12.28 -19.47 -1.15
C THR A 77 -12.80 -19.91 -2.50
N GLY A 78 -12.03 -20.70 -3.27
CA GLY A 78 -12.35 -21.05 -4.64
C GLY A 78 -12.13 -19.93 -5.66
N VAL A 79 -11.73 -18.72 -5.20
CA VAL A 79 -11.40 -17.57 -6.05
C VAL A 79 -9.90 -17.41 -6.15
N ASP A 80 -9.38 -17.26 -7.37
CA ASP A 80 -7.94 -17.12 -7.61
C ASP A 80 -7.48 -15.68 -7.32
N PRO A 81 -6.57 -15.44 -6.36
CA PRO A 81 -5.98 -14.13 -6.14
C PRO A 81 -4.97 -13.72 -7.22
N GLY A 82 -4.69 -14.58 -8.20
CA GLY A 82 -3.65 -14.36 -9.21
C GLY A 82 -2.24 -14.36 -8.62
N TRP A 83 -1.97 -15.11 -7.55
CA TRP A 83 -0.65 -15.16 -6.92
C TRP A 83 0.34 -15.95 -7.75
N HIS A 84 1.45 -15.29 -8.13
CA HIS A 84 2.59 -15.89 -8.83
C HIS A 84 3.85 -15.72 -7.99
N GLU A 85 4.39 -16.80 -7.47
CA GLU A 85 5.64 -16.82 -6.72
C GLU A 85 6.84 -16.91 -7.69
N VAL A 86 7.20 -15.79 -8.25
CA VAL A 86 8.24 -15.66 -9.29
C VAL A 86 9.54 -15.05 -8.76
N GLY A 87 9.55 -14.64 -7.51
CA GLY A 87 10.66 -13.96 -6.88
C GLY A 87 10.70 -12.47 -7.14
N SER A 88 11.64 -11.81 -6.46
CA SER A 88 11.98 -10.39 -6.69
C SER A 88 13.48 -10.18 -6.78
N LEU A 89 13.91 -9.35 -7.72
CA LEU A 89 15.29 -8.97 -7.96
C LEU A 89 15.46 -7.48 -7.65
N ARG A 90 16.40 -7.17 -6.77
CA ARG A 90 16.79 -5.79 -6.46
C ARG A 90 18.22 -5.57 -6.92
N LEU A 91 18.41 -4.74 -7.96
CA LEU A 91 19.72 -4.40 -8.50
C LEU A 91 20.45 -3.40 -7.60
N ALA A 92 21.76 -3.41 -7.67
CA ALA A 92 22.64 -2.42 -7.10
C ALA A 92 23.45 -1.75 -8.22
N SER A 93 23.22 -0.47 -8.46
CA SER A 93 23.92 0.34 -9.45
C SER A 93 24.96 1.26 -8.81
N SER A 94 25.26 1.03 -7.53
CA SER A 94 26.30 1.75 -6.78
C SER A 94 26.94 0.86 -5.70
N ALA A 95 28.17 1.23 -5.30
CA ALA A 95 28.88 0.54 -4.22
C ALA A 95 28.14 0.63 -2.88
N GLU A 96 27.47 1.76 -2.61
CA GLU A 96 26.66 1.95 -1.42
C GLU A 96 25.44 1.03 -1.42
N ARG A 97 24.81 0.85 -2.57
CA ARG A 97 23.62 -0.01 -2.72
C ARG A 97 23.97 -1.48 -2.52
N ILE A 98 25.07 -1.97 -3.08
CA ILE A 98 25.47 -3.38 -2.84
C ILE A 98 25.79 -3.64 -1.37
N MET A 99 26.34 -2.64 -0.66
CA MET A 99 26.54 -2.74 0.79
C MET A 99 25.21 -2.77 1.54
N GLU A 100 24.22 -1.97 1.14
CA GLU A 100 22.85 -2.06 1.69
C GLU A 100 22.25 -3.46 1.46
N LEU A 101 22.33 -3.99 0.24
CA LEU A 101 21.78 -5.31 -0.08
C LEU A 101 22.43 -6.41 0.76
N ARG A 102 23.74 -6.33 1.03
CA ARG A 102 24.43 -7.26 1.95
C ARG A 102 23.90 -7.16 3.39
N ARG A 103 23.59 -5.94 3.88
CA ARG A 103 22.94 -5.76 5.19
C ARG A 103 21.55 -6.39 5.20
N LEU A 104 20.77 -6.19 4.14
CA LEU A 104 19.44 -6.79 3.98
C LEU A 104 19.51 -8.32 3.94
N ALA A 105 20.53 -8.91 3.31
CA ALA A 105 20.76 -10.35 3.32
C ALA A 105 21.11 -10.89 4.73
N GLY A 106 21.80 -10.10 5.55
CA GLY A 106 21.99 -10.39 6.97
C GLY A 106 20.68 -10.32 7.75
N TRP A 107 19.89 -9.27 7.50
CA TRP A 107 18.59 -9.04 8.13
C TRP A 107 17.56 -10.12 7.78
N SER A 108 17.51 -10.57 6.53
CA SER A 108 16.58 -11.61 6.06
C SER A 108 16.69 -12.93 6.82
N LYS A 109 17.91 -13.28 7.27
CA LYS A 109 18.17 -14.49 8.06
C LYS A 109 17.41 -14.51 9.39
N THR A 110 17.16 -13.34 9.97
CA THR A 110 16.36 -13.21 11.21
C THR A 110 14.93 -13.74 11.05
N PHE A 111 14.43 -13.72 9.82
CA PHE A 111 13.07 -14.14 9.47
C PHE A 111 13.03 -15.50 8.74
N GLY A 112 14.19 -16.12 8.48
CA GLY A 112 14.25 -17.33 7.66
C GLY A 112 13.94 -17.08 6.18
N LEU A 113 13.99 -15.83 5.71
CA LEU A 113 13.78 -15.51 4.30
C LEU A 113 15.04 -15.86 3.48
N PRO A 114 14.90 -16.60 2.37
CA PRO A 114 16.03 -17.10 1.56
C PRO A 114 16.54 -16.03 0.58
N LEU A 115 16.88 -14.83 1.08
CA LEU A 115 17.43 -13.78 0.26
C LEU A 115 18.90 -14.07 -0.03
N GLU A 116 19.25 -14.05 -1.30
CA GLU A 116 20.58 -14.31 -1.82
C GLU A 116 21.17 -13.06 -2.45
N ILE A 117 22.48 -12.80 -2.22
CA ILE A 117 23.23 -11.85 -3.02
C ILE A 117 23.78 -12.60 -4.23
N VAL A 118 23.39 -12.16 -5.40
CA VAL A 118 23.76 -12.77 -6.67
C VAL A 118 24.65 -11.86 -7.50
N SER A 119 25.49 -12.46 -8.37
CA SER A 119 26.29 -11.68 -9.32
C SER A 119 25.42 -11.05 -10.41
N THR A 120 25.97 -10.11 -11.15
CA THR A 120 25.30 -9.48 -12.30
C THR A 120 24.92 -10.50 -13.36
N GLU A 121 25.79 -11.50 -13.63
CA GLU A 121 25.53 -12.59 -14.59
C GLU A 121 24.32 -13.42 -14.13
N ARG A 122 24.28 -13.77 -12.84
CA ARG A 122 23.14 -14.54 -12.30
C ARG A 122 21.86 -13.72 -12.32
N ALA A 123 21.92 -12.42 -12.03
CA ALA A 123 20.78 -11.53 -12.13
C ALA A 123 20.25 -11.46 -13.59
N LEU A 124 21.16 -11.43 -14.58
CA LEU A 124 20.81 -11.43 -16.00
C LEU A 124 20.19 -12.76 -16.46
N GLU A 125 20.61 -13.89 -15.89
CA GLU A 125 19.93 -15.18 -16.13
C GLU A 125 18.48 -15.18 -15.61
N LEU A 126 18.24 -14.52 -14.47
CA LEU A 126 16.91 -14.42 -13.85
C LEU A 126 15.99 -13.42 -14.58
N PHE A 127 16.54 -12.32 -15.07
CA PHE A 127 15.80 -11.28 -15.81
C PHE A 127 16.63 -10.84 -17.03
N PRO A 128 16.54 -11.53 -18.19
CA PRO A 128 17.46 -11.36 -19.33
C PRO A 128 17.21 -10.12 -20.20
N HIS A 129 16.56 -9.09 -19.66
CA HIS A 129 16.16 -7.91 -20.43
C HIS A 129 16.86 -6.62 -20.00
N PHE A 130 17.67 -6.63 -18.91
CA PHE A 130 18.39 -5.42 -18.49
C PHE A 130 19.82 -5.37 -19.04
N ASP A 131 20.34 -4.15 -19.22
CA ASP A 131 21.73 -3.90 -19.53
C ASP A 131 22.59 -4.08 -18.26
N PRO A 132 23.54 -5.02 -18.23
CA PRO A 132 24.38 -5.26 -17.06
C PRO A 132 25.41 -4.15 -16.79
N GLN A 133 25.58 -3.18 -17.69
CA GLN A 133 26.59 -2.13 -17.52
C GLN A 133 26.29 -1.27 -16.29
N GLY A 134 27.27 -1.17 -15.39
CA GLY A 134 27.16 -0.38 -14.15
C GLY A 134 26.35 -1.06 -13.06
N ILE A 135 26.05 -2.36 -13.17
CA ILE A 135 25.42 -3.16 -12.12
C ILE A 135 26.49 -3.88 -11.31
N GLU A 136 26.55 -3.61 -10.00
CA GLU A 136 27.51 -4.20 -9.04
C GLU A 136 27.07 -5.59 -8.54
N GLY A 137 25.83 -5.98 -8.79
CA GLY A 137 25.20 -7.21 -8.34
C GLY A 137 23.74 -7.01 -7.98
N ALA A 138 23.13 -7.99 -7.38
CA ALA A 138 21.72 -7.91 -6.99
C ALA A 138 21.40 -8.73 -5.73
N ALA A 139 20.24 -8.46 -5.13
CA ALA A 139 19.62 -9.34 -4.15
C ALA A 139 18.40 -10.03 -4.79
N PHE A 140 18.32 -11.34 -4.65
CA PHE A 140 17.21 -12.16 -5.14
C PHE A 140 16.48 -12.80 -3.96
N LEU A 141 15.15 -12.62 -3.87
CA LEU A 141 14.30 -13.29 -2.90
C LEU A 141 13.28 -14.15 -3.67
N PRO A 142 13.48 -15.48 -3.74
CA PRO A 142 12.67 -16.37 -4.58
C PRO A 142 11.21 -16.52 -4.15
N THR A 143 10.91 -16.25 -2.88
CA THR A 143 9.56 -16.39 -2.28
C THR A 143 8.69 -15.11 -2.40
N ASP A 144 9.20 -14.05 -2.98
CA ASP A 144 8.42 -12.90 -3.39
C ASP A 144 7.66 -13.18 -4.69
N GLY A 145 6.78 -12.28 -5.10
CA GLY A 145 6.04 -12.47 -6.34
C GLY A 145 5.17 -11.28 -6.70
N ASP A 146 4.13 -11.57 -7.47
CA ASP A 146 3.09 -10.62 -7.84
C ASP A 146 1.70 -11.27 -7.84
N LEU A 147 0.67 -10.45 -7.96
CA LEU A 147 -0.71 -10.93 -7.99
C LEU A 147 -1.63 -9.93 -8.71
N ASP A 148 -2.87 -10.37 -8.94
CA ASP A 148 -3.97 -9.49 -9.35
C ASP A 148 -4.60 -8.81 -8.12
N PRO A 149 -4.46 -7.47 -7.96
CA PRO A 149 -5.03 -6.76 -6.82
C PRO A 149 -6.53 -6.89 -6.67
N SER A 150 -7.26 -6.94 -7.77
CA SER A 150 -8.72 -7.13 -7.76
C SER A 150 -9.08 -8.58 -7.45
N GLY A 151 -8.37 -9.54 -8.05
CA GLY A 151 -8.52 -10.98 -7.76
C GLY A 151 -8.29 -11.29 -6.28
N LEU A 152 -7.24 -10.73 -5.68
CA LEU A 152 -7.01 -10.83 -4.23
C LEU A 152 -8.19 -10.30 -3.42
N THR A 153 -8.69 -9.11 -3.76
CA THR A 153 -9.82 -8.49 -3.05
C THR A 153 -11.07 -9.34 -3.14
N PHE A 154 -11.40 -9.86 -4.33
CA PHE A 154 -12.55 -10.74 -4.52
C PHE A 154 -12.41 -12.07 -3.78
N ALA A 155 -11.22 -12.64 -3.73
CA ALA A 155 -10.96 -13.85 -2.95
C ALA A 155 -11.18 -13.62 -1.45
N LEU A 156 -10.69 -12.52 -0.90
CA LEU A 156 -10.91 -12.14 0.51
C LEU A 156 -12.38 -11.90 0.82
N VAL A 157 -13.08 -11.16 -0.05
CA VAL A 157 -14.53 -10.91 0.08
C VAL A 157 -15.33 -12.22 0.04
N GLU A 158 -15.01 -13.12 -0.86
CA GLU A 158 -15.69 -14.42 -0.94
C GLU A 158 -15.47 -15.26 0.32
N GLY A 159 -14.24 -15.26 0.85
CA GLY A 159 -13.93 -15.91 2.11
C GLY A 159 -14.73 -15.32 3.29
N ALA A 160 -14.87 -14.00 3.35
CA ALA A 160 -15.70 -13.33 4.35
C ALA A 160 -17.18 -13.68 4.22
N ARG A 161 -17.73 -13.65 2.99
CA ARG A 161 -19.14 -14.01 2.69
C ARG A 161 -19.48 -15.44 3.12
N ARG A 162 -18.63 -16.40 2.80
CA ARG A 162 -18.82 -17.81 3.20
C ARG A 162 -18.91 -18.01 4.70
N ARG A 163 -18.29 -17.10 5.48
CA ARG A 163 -18.31 -17.13 6.94
C ARG A 163 -19.38 -16.20 7.54
N GLY A 164 -20.25 -15.60 6.71
CA GLY A 164 -21.42 -14.85 7.14
C GLY A 164 -21.31 -13.32 7.08
N ALA A 165 -20.20 -12.75 6.60
CA ALA A 165 -20.13 -11.30 6.40
C ALA A 165 -21.11 -10.84 5.31
N GLU A 166 -21.76 -9.72 5.54
CA GLU A 166 -22.58 -9.04 4.55
C GLU A 166 -21.75 -7.98 3.82
N ILE A 167 -21.78 -8.01 2.49
CA ILE A 167 -21.06 -7.06 1.65
C ILE A 167 -22.06 -6.23 0.86
N ARG A 168 -22.13 -4.93 1.15
CA ARG A 168 -23.05 -3.97 0.54
C ARG A 168 -22.27 -2.99 -0.34
N SER A 169 -22.33 -3.18 -1.67
CA SER A 169 -21.84 -2.23 -2.66
C SER A 169 -22.92 -1.21 -3.02
N GLY A 170 -22.51 -0.03 -3.49
CA GLY A 170 -23.43 1.07 -3.80
C GLY A 170 -24.00 1.78 -2.57
N VAL A 171 -23.40 1.57 -1.38
CA VAL A 171 -23.86 2.15 -0.11
C VAL A 171 -22.85 3.15 0.40
N ARG A 172 -23.20 4.43 0.38
CA ARG A 172 -22.34 5.53 0.85
C ARG A 172 -22.60 5.86 2.31
N VAL A 173 -21.53 5.85 3.11
CA VAL A 173 -21.57 6.39 4.46
C VAL A 173 -21.64 7.91 4.40
N THR A 174 -22.63 8.48 5.08
CA THR A 174 -22.92 9.92 5.15
C THR A 174 -22.65 10.53 6.51
N GLY A 175 -22.43 9.69 7.53
CA GLY A 175 -22.09 10.13 8.89
C GLY A 175 -21.76 8.96 9.80
N ILE A 176 -21.10 9.28 10.91
CA ILE A 176 -20.77 8.32 11.97
C ILE A 176 -21.29 8.91 13.27
N ASP A 177 -22.12 8.17 13.97
CA ASP A 177 -22.72 8.62 15.21
C ASP A 177 -21.79 8.35 16.39
N VAL A 178 -21.32 9.44 17.01
CA VAL A 178 -20.41 9.41 18.16
C VAL A 178 -21.07 10.13 19.33
N GLU A 179 -21.26 9.42 20.42
CA GLU A 179 -21.79 9.97 21.67
C GLU A 179 -20.79 9.73 22.81
N ARG A 180 -20.46 10.79 23.55
CA ARG A 180 -19.52 10.71 24.68
C ARG A 180 -18.20 10.02 24.35
N GLY A 181 -17.67 10.28 23.13
CA GLY A 181 -16.39 9.72 22.68
C GLY A 181 -16.45 8.24 22.28
N ARG A 182 -17.63 7.69 21.97
CA ARG A 182 -17.84 6.30 21.55
C ARG A 182 -18.72 6.24 20.31
N VAL A 183 -18.43 5.30 19.42
CA VAL A 183 -19.26 4.97 18.25
C VAL A 183 -20.57 4.30 18.69
N HIS A 184 -21.68 4.68 18.06
CA HIS A 184 -23.02 4.10 18.24
C HIS A 184 -23.68 3.66 16.95
N GLY A 185 -23.21 4.13 15.79
CA GLY A 185 -23.78 3.74 14.51
C GLY A 185 -23.14 4.45 13.31
N VAL A 186 -23.63 4.05 12.15
CA VAL A 186 -23.24 4.61 10.84
C VAL A 186 -24.50 5.00 10.09
N ARG A 187 -24.55 6.23 9.59
CA ARG A 187 -25.60 6.71 8.70
C ARG A 187 -25.18 6.50 7.25
N THR A 188 -26.09 6.01 6.44
CA THR A 188 -25.86 5.80 5.02
C THR A 188 -26.99 6.39 4.17
N ASP A 189 -26.77 6.48 2.88
CA ASP A 189 -27.82 6.85 1.90
C ASP A 189 -28.86 5.74 1.66
N HIS A 190 -28.68 4.56 2.26
CA HIS A 190 -29.61 3.41 2.19
C HIS A 190 -30.16 2.98 3.56
N GLY A 191 -30.10 3.87 4.55
CA GLY A 191 -30.54 3.60 5.92
C GLY A 191 -29.37 3.47 6.90
N ASP A 192 -29.71 3.50 8.18
CA ASP A 192 -28.72 3.55 9.26
C ASP A 192 -28.45 2.17 9.83
N LEU A 193 -27.21 1.93 10.25
CA LEU A 193 -26.78 0.74 10.98
C LEU A 193 -26.38 1.10 12.40
N ARG A 194 -26.89 0.35 13.38
CA ARG A 194 -26.39 0.41 14.75
C ARG A 194 -25.15 -0.47 14.88
N THR A 195 -24.08 0.07 15.42
CA THR A 195 -22.85 -0.66 15.70
C THR A 195 -22.03 0.04 16.76
N GLY A 196 -21.29 -0.70 17.57
CA GLY A 196 -20.29 -0.17 18.49
C GLY A 196 -18.88 -0.12 17.90
N ILE A 197 -18.66 -0.66 16.69
CA ILE A 197 -17.36 -0.76 16.06
C ILE A 197 -17.44 -0.36 14.59
N VAL A 198 -16.67 0.66 14.22
CA VAL A 198 -16.50 1.14 12.85
C VAL A 198 -15.02 1.05 12.48
N VAL A 199 -14.71 0.45 11.34
CA VAL A 199 -13.38 0.40 10.77
C VAL A 199 -13.32 1.26 9.53
N ASN A 200 -12.57 2.34 9.57
CA ASN A 200 -12.28 3.20 8.44
C ASN A 200 -11.16 2.58 7.59
N ALA A 201 -11.53 1.87 6.53
CA ALA A 201 -10.65 1.34 5.49
C ALA A 201 -10.81 2.12 4.17
N GLY A 202 -11.12 3.41 4.25
CA GLY A 202 -11.48 4.28 3.12
C GLY A 202 -10.32 4.71 2.22
N GLY A 203 -9.10 4.19 2.41
CA GLY A 203 -7.94 4.48 1.57
C GLY A 203 -7.64 5.98 1.50
N MET A 204 -7.64 6.57 0.30
CA MET A 204 -7.43 8.00 0.10
C MET A 204 -8.54 8.89 0.69
N TYR A 205 -9.71 8.32 1.02
CA TYR A 205 -10.83 9.02 1.68
C TYR A 205 -10.81 8.90 3.20
N ALA A 206 -9.81 8.25 3.78
CA ALA A 206 -9.78 7.96 5.20
C ALA A 206 -9.90 9.21 6.08
N ASN A 207 -9.35 10.35 5.65
CA ASN A 207 -9.49 11.59 6.40
C ASN A 207 -10.92 12.16 6.36
N GLN A 208 -11.60 12.07 5.22
CA GLN A 208 -12.99 12.53 5.10
C GLN A 208 -13.91 11.69 6.00
N LEU A 209 -13.71 10.37 6.03
CA LEU A 209 -14.43 9.47 6.95
C LEU A 209 -14.06 9.74 8.41
N GLY A 210 -12.77 9.98 8.69
CA GLY A 210 -12.30 10.31 10.03
C GLY A 210 -12.98 11.56 10.59
N ARG A 211 -13.11 12.62 9.79
CA ARG A 211 -13.81 13.85 10.19
C ARG A 211 -15.28 13.66 10.56
N MET A 212 -15.96 12.65 9.98
CA MET A 212 -17.32 12.29 10.37
C MET A 212 -17.39 11.79 11.83
N ALA A 213 -16.30 11.23 12.33
CA ALA A 213 -16.15 10.77 13.72
C ALA A 213 -15.37 11.77 14.61
N GLY A 214 -14.93 12.92 14.08
CA GLY A 214 -14.08 13.87 14.78
C GLY A 214 -12.62 13.45 14.91
N VAL A 215 -12.15 12.53 14.03
CA VAL A 215 -10.78 11.99 14.02
C VAL A 215 -10.03 12.49 12.78
N GLU A 216 -8.89 13.12 12.95
CA GLU A 216 -8.00 13.45 11.84
C GLU A 216 -7.16 12.24 11.46
N VAL A 217 -7.20 11.89 10.17
CA VAL A 217 -6.39 10.81 9.58
C VAL A 217 -5.47 11.42 8.53
N PRO A 218 -4.18 11.63 8.84
CA PRO A 218 -3.29 12.44 8.00
C PRO A 218 -2.77 11.68 6.79
N VAL A 219 -3.66 11.25 5.91
CA VAL A 219 -3.30 10.70 4.61
C VAL A 219 -3.20 11.80 3.57
N VAL A 220 -2.21 11.69 2.69
CA VAL A 220 -1.95 12.59 1.57
C VAL A 220 -1.95 11.75 0.29
N PRO A 221 -2.94 11.92 -0.60
CA PRO A 221 -2.93 11.26 -1.90
C PRO A 221 -1.88 11.89 -2.82
N PHE A 222 -1.18 11.05 -3.57
CA PHE A 222 -0.24 11.43 -4.63
C PHE A 222 -0.67 10.82 -5.95
N ALA A 223 -0.50 11.55 -7.03
CA ALA A 223 -0.52 10.98 -8.37
C ALA A 223 0.70 10.06 -8.52
N HIS A 224 0.47 8.78 -8.81
CA HIS A 224 1.52 7.79 -9.00
C HIS A 224 1.38 7.13 -10.37
N GLU A 225 2.50 6.99 -11.09
CA GLU A 225 2.47 6.55 -12.48
C GLU A 225 3.28 5.30 -12.73
N TYR A 226 2.75 4.48 -13.65
CA TYR A 226 3.47 3.38 -14.26
C TYR A 226 2.98 3.14 -15.69
N LEU A 227 3.90 2.64 -16.53
CA LEU A 227 3.70 2.37 -17.93
C LEU A 227 3.35 0.90 -18.16
N LEU A 228 2.39 0.66 -19.06
CA LEU A 228 2.11 -0.66 -19.63
C LEU A 228 2.62 -0.69 -21.06
N THR A 229 3.44 -1.69 -21.39
CA THR A 229 3.94 -1.86 -22.76
C THR A 229 3.14 -2.90 -23.54
N LYS A 230 3.23 -2.83 -24.88
CA LYS A 230 2.88 -3.95 -25.73
C LYS A 230 3.85 -5.13 -25.48
N PRO A 231 3.52 -6.33 -25.97
CA PRO A 231 4.39 -7.50 -25.83
C PRO A 231 5.83 -7.23 -26.30
N ILE A 232 6.78 -7.71 -25.50
CA ILE A 232 8.22 -7.68 -25.78
C ILE A 232 8.69 -9.12 -25.89
N GLU A 233 9.46 -9.46 -26.91
CA GLU A 233 9.97 -10.81 -27.11
C GLU A 233 10.75 -11.31 -25.87
N GLY A 234 10.42 -12.50 -25.39
CA GLY A 234 11.04 -13.12 -24.21
C GLY A 234 10.48 -12.67 -22.84
N VAL A 235 9.62 -11.65 -22.81
CA VAL A 235 8.94 -11.26 -21.56
C VAL A 235 7.79 -12.21 -21.27
N THR A 236 7.76 -12.76 -20.08
CA THR A 236 6.73 -13.70 -19.60
C THR A 236 6.29 -13.35 -18.18
N PRO A 237 5.11 -13.81 -17.75
CA PRO A 237 4.67 -13.66 -16.36
C PRO A 237 5.55 -14.38 -15.33
N GLY A 238 6.41 -15.32 -15.79
CA GLY A 238 7.34 -16.06 -14.93
C GLY A 238 8.62 -15.32 -14.59
N LEU A 239 8.84 -14.12 -15.11
CA LEU A 239 9.99 -13.30 -14.74
C LEU A 239 9.82 -12.77 -13.31
N PRO A 240 10.88 -12.77 -12.47
CA PRO A 240 10.83 -12.10 -11.19
C PRO A 240 10.53 -10.61 -11.36
N SER A 241 9.86 -10.01 -10.40
CA SER A 241 9.79 -8.56 -10.39
C SER A 241 11.18 -7.99 -10.19
N MET A 242 11.55 -6.96 -10.94
CA MET A 242 12.87 -6.33 -10.85
C MET A 242 12.74 -4.86 -10.43
N ARG A 243 13.68 -4.37 -9.63
CA ARG A 243 13.79 -2.93 -9.32
C ARG A 243 15.24 -2.50 -9.25
N ASP A 244 15.49 -1.27 -9.71
CA ASP A 244 16.73 -0.56 -9.49
C ASP A 244 16.44 0.70 -8.65
N PRO A 245 16.67 0.67 -7.33
CA PRO A 245 16.40 1.80 -6.47
C PRO A 245 17.30 3.02 -6.76
N ASP A 246 18.50 2.83 -7.31
CA ASP A 246 19.41 3.92 -7.64
C ASP A 246 18.93 4.70 -8.88
N ARG A 247 18.23 3.99 -9.80
CA ARG A 247 17.55 4.57 -10.96
C ARG A 247 16.08 4.89 -10.72
N LEU A 248 15.55 4.63 -9.51
CA LEU A 248 14.19 4.89 -9.07
C LEU A 248 13.10 4.10 -9.82
N VAL A 249 13.41 3.00 -10.47
CA VAL A 249 12.50 2.24 -11.34
C VAL A 249 12.24 0.82 -10.87
N TYR A 250 11.07 0.29 -11.27
CA TYR A 250 10.71 -1.11 -11.09
C TYR A 250 10.05 -1.69 -12.33
N PHE A 251 10.07 -3.02 -12.46
CA PHE A 251 9.53 -3.78 -13.59
C PHE A 251 8.83 -5.04 -13.11
N ARG A 252 7.80 -5.44 -13.85
CA ARG A 252 7.10 -6.72 -13.69
C ARG A 252 6.62 -7.22 -15.06
N GLY A 253 6.72 -8.52 -15.30
CA GLY A 253 6.13 -9.13 -16.48
C GLY A 253 4.61 -9.19 -16.40
N GLU A 254 3.93 -8.92 -17.52
CA GLU A 254 2.48 -9.01 -17.66
C GLU A 254 2.05 -10.30 -18.35
N ALA A 255 0.83 -10.78 -18.08
CA ALA A 255 0.25 -11.97 -18.70
C ALA A 255 0.25 -11.92 -20.24
N GLY A 256 0.12 -10.73 -20.82
CA GLY A 256 0.18 -10.48 -22.27
C GLY A 256 1.59 -10.41 -22.86
N GLY A 257 2.66 -10.64 -22.09
CA GLY A 257 4.05 -10.54 -22.53
C GLY A 257 4.61 -9.13 -22.59
N GLY A 258 3.89 -8.14 -22.07
CA GLY A 258 4.38 -6.78 -21.86
C GLY A 258 5.07 -6.61 -20.51
N LEU A 259 5.60 -5.42 -20.26
CA LEU A 259 6.13 -5.01 -18.96
C LEU A 259 5.22 -3.95 -18.32
N VAL A 260 4.99 -4.08 -17.02
CA VAL A 260 4.71 -2.95 -16.13
C VAL A 260 6.03 -2.32 -15.78
N MET A 261 6.17 -1.02 -16.00
CA MET A 261 7.34 -0.23 -15.62
C MET A 261 6.90 1.02 -14.88
N GLY A 262 7.37 1.23 -13.68
CA GLY A 262 7.09 2.41 -12.87
C GLY A 262 8.26 2.81 -11.98
N GLY A 263 8.03 3.79 -11.11
CA GLY A 263 9.07 4.29 -10.23
C GLY A 263 8.54 5.30 -9.22
N TYR A 264 9.46 5.88 -8.44
CA TYR A 264 9.15 6.92 -7.45
C TYR A 264 10.01 8.15 -7.75
N GLU A 265 9.40 9.11 -8.43
CA GLU A 265 10.05 10.36 -8.85
C GLU A 265 10.42 11.26 -7.66
N ARG A 266 11.48 12.07 -7.83
CA ARG A 266 11.96 13.01 -6.82
C ARG A 266 11.05 14.22 -6.62
N ASN A 267 10.19 14.51 -7.59
CA ASN A 267 9.23 15.61 -7.57
C ASN A 267 7.79 15.06 -7.61
N PRO A 268 7.29 14.45 -6.52
CA PRO A 268 5.96 13.87 -6.49
C PRO A 268 4.87 14.93 -6.59
N ALA A 269 3.70 14.54 -7.09
CA ALA A 269 2.55 15.41 -7.24
C ALA A 269 1.46 15.08 -6.20
N PRO A 270 1.38 15.83 -5.07
CA PRO A 270 0.26 15.73 -4.15
C PRO A 270 -1.06 16.05 -4.86
N TRP A 271 -2.12 15.30 -4.54
CA TRP A 271 -3.40 15.46 -5.19
C TRP A 271 -4.53 15.71 -4.19
N MET A 272 -5.32 16.77 -4.42
CA MET A 272 -6.51 17.11 -3.63
C MET A 272 -6.28 17.16 -2.11
N VAL A 273 -5.14 17.69 -1.67
CA VAL A 273 -4.74 17.64 -0.25
C VAL A 273 -5.65 18.49 0.64
N ALA A 274 -6.06 19.66 0.18
CA ALA A 274 -6.89 20.59 0.98
C ALA A 274 -8.31 20.07 1.17
N ASP A 275 -8.96 19.68 0.06
CA ASP A 275 -10.39 19.36 0.02
C ASP A 275 -10.65 17.83 0.15
N GLY A 276 -9.63 17.03 -0.07
CA GLY A 276 -9.72 15.58 -0.23
C GLY A 276 -10.27 15.15 -1.61
N PRO A 277 -10.15 13.86 -1.96
CA PRO A 277 -10.61 13.36 -3.24
C PRO A 277 -12.11 13.59 -3.47
N PRO A 278 -12.55 13.88 -4.73
CA PRO A 278 -13.97 14.02 -5.05
C PRO A 278 -14.76 12.74 -4.70
N PRO A 279 -16.00 12.88 -4.22
CA PRO A 279 -16.77 11.72 -3.75
C PRO A 279 -17.20 10.76 -4.87
N ASP A 280 -17.15 11.17 -6.12
CA ASP A 280 -17.51 10.42 -7.32
C ASP A 280 -16.29 9.88 -8.10
N PHE A 281 -15.08 10.02 -7.57
CA PHE A 281 -13.86 9.49 -8.16
C PHE A 281 -13.75 7.97 -7.90
N ASN A 282 -14.35 7.17 -8.78
CA ASN A 282 -14.43 5.69 -8.70
C ASN A 282 -13.99 5.08 -10.02
N HIS A 283 -13.17 4.03 -10.00
CA HIS A 283 -12.59 3.40 -11.20
C HIS A 283 -12.05 4.44 -12.20
N THR A 284 -11.52 5.53 -11.67
CA THR A 284 -11.05 6.67 -12.44
C THR A 284 -9.55 6.82 -12.24
N LEU A 285 -8.86 7.16 -13.31
CA LEU A 285 -7.45 7.52 -13.30
C LEU A 285 -7.32 9.03 -13.45
N LEU A 286 -6.22 9.55 -12.98
CA LEU A 286 -5.79 10.93 -13.26
C LEU A 286 -5.34 11.04 -14.73
N PRO A 287 -5.31 12.25 -15.31
CA PRO A 287 -4.69 12.48 -16.60
C PRO A 287 -3.24 11.98 -16.62
N GLU A 288 -2.81 11.46 -17.75
CA GLU A 288 -1.42 11.09 -17.97
C GLU A 288 -0.51 12.33 -17.87
N ASP A 289 0.58 12.23 -17.12
CA ASP A 289 1.56 13.30 -16.92
C ASP A 289 2.93 12.85 -17.44
N TRP A 290 3.09 12.89 -18.74
CA TRP A 290 4.30 12.45 -19.44
C TRP A 290 5.54 13.28 -19.06
N GLU A 291 5.37 14.58 -18.76
CA GLU A 291 6.47 15.44 -18.34
C GLU A 291 7.06 14.98 -16.99
N ARG A 292 6.18 14.64 -16.04
CA ARG A 292 6.60 14.12 -14.73
C ARG A 292 7.16 12.69 -14.82
N PHE A 293 6.64 11.87 -15.75
CA PHE A 293 7.08 10.49 -15.95
C PHE A 293 8.37 10.36 -16.75
N GLU A 294 8.73 11.35 -17.57
CA GLU A 294 9.87 11.32 -18.49
C GLU A 294 11.20 10.89 -17.81
N PRO A 295 11.61 11.42 -16.63
CA PRO A 295 12.86 11.00 -15.99
C PRO A 295 12.89 9.51 -15.62
N LEU A 296 11.74 8.93 -15.26
CA LEU A 296 11.63 7.50 -14.98
C LEU A 296 11.69 6.68 -16.27
N ALA A 297 11.07 7.16 -17.35
CA ALA A 297 11.11 6.53 -18.66
C ALA A 297 12.55 6.50 -19.21
N GLU A 298 13.27 7.60 -19.13
CA GLU A 298 14.69 7.68 -19.56
C GLU A 298 15.57 6.70 -18.77
N ALA A 299 15.44 6.67 -17.45
CA ALA A 299 16.16 5.74 -16.59
C ALA A 299 15.83 4.27 -16.92
N ALA A 300 14.54 3.98 -17.18
CA ALA A 300 14.09 2.65 -17.55
C ALA A 300 14.58 2.22 -18.92
N PHE A 301 14.55 3.10 -19.91
CA PHE A 301 15.06 2.80 -21.28
C PHE A 301 16.57 2.54 -21.26
N GLY A 302 17.32 3.27 -20.44
CA GLY A 302 18.74 3.01 -20.23
C GLY A 302 19.01 1.66 -19.55
N LEU A 303 18.12 1.20 -18.67
CA LEU A 303 18.28 -0.08 -17.97
C LEU A 303 17.71 -1.27 -18.77
N VAL A 304 16.58 -1.09 -19.44
CA VAL A 304 15.90 -2.13 -20.23
C VAL A 304 15.74 -1.64 -21.67
N PRO A 305 16.77 -1.80 -22.53
CA PRO A 305 16.81 -1.19 -23.88
C PRO A 305 15.64 -1.60 -24.78
N ALA A 306 15.06 -2.79 -24.58
CA ALA A 306 13.90 -3.25 -25.34
C ALA A 306 12.68 -2.33 -25.20
N LEU A 307 12.58 -1.53 -24.13
CA LEU A 307 11.53 -0.55 -23.94
C LEU A 307 11.55 0.58 -24.98
N ALA A 308 12.72 0.96 -25.48
CA ALA A 308 12.84 2.05 -26.46
C ALA A 308 12.12 1.73 -27.79
N SER A 309 11.93 0.44 -28.11
CA SER A 309 11.20 -0.01 -29.29
C SER A 309 9.83 -0.62 -28.97
N ALA A 310 9.52 -0.83 -27.71
CA ALA A 310 8.24 -1.36 -27.28
C ALA A 310 7.11 -0.31 -27.50
N GLY A 311 6.00 -0.76 -28.07
CA GLY A 311 4.82 0.09 -28.11
C GLY A 311 4.22 0.27 -26.72
N ILE A 312 3.66 1.45 -26.49
CA ILE A 312 2.96 1.78 -25.25
C ILE A 312 1.49 1.35 -25.36
N VAL A 313 0.97 0.73 -24.31
CA VAL A 313 -0.46 0.46 -24.16
C VAL A 313 -1.11 1.63 -23.42
N LYS A 314 -0.55 2.02 -22.25
CA LYS A 314 -1.09 3.09 -21.43
C LYS A 314 -0.09 3.56 -20.37
N LEU A 315 -0.11 4.85 -20.07
CA LEU A 315 0.45 5.40 -18.84
C LEU A 315 -0.67 5.45 -17.80
N MET A 316 -0.56 4.61 -16.78
CA MET A 316 -1.49 4.57 -15.66
C MET A 316 -1.10 5.67 -14.68
N ASN A 317 -2.01 6.59 -14.37
CA ASN A 317 -1.80 7.60 -13.35
C ASN A 317 -2.93 7.50 -12.32
N GLY A 318 -2.64 6.96 -11.16
CA GLY A 318 -3.63 6.68 -10.13
C GLY A 318 -3.25 7.23 -8.76
N PRO A 319 -4.24 7.70 -7.97
CA PRO A 319 -3.95 8.26 -6.65
C PRO A 319 -3.56 7.19 -5.64
N GLU A 320 -2.43 7.39 -4.98
CA GLU A 320 -1.93 6.55 -3.90
C GLU A 320 -1.80 7.33 -2.59
N ALA A 321 -2.24 6.74 -1.47
CA ALA A 321 -2.25 7.42 -0.17
C ALA A 321 -0.98 7.17 0.63
N PHE A 322 -0.25 8.25 0.93
CA PHE A 322 0.91 8.26 1.81
C PHE A 322 0.60 8.89 3.16
N THR A 323 1.43 8.59 4.14
CA THR A 323 1.41 9.19 5.48
C THR A 323 2.62 10.10 5.68
N PRO A 324 2.56 11.03 6.64
CA PRO A 324 3.67 11.96 6.90
C PRO A 324 4.97 11.32 7.39
N ASP A 325 4.95 10.06 7.79
CA ASP A 325 6.10 9.31 8.29
C ASP A 325 6.42 8.04 7.49
N GLY A 326 5.56 7.68 6.51
CA GLY A 326 5.74 6.50 5.66
C GLY A 326 5.36 5.17 6.31
N GLU A 327 4.81 5.19 7.53
CA GLU A 327 4.29 4.01 8.21
C GLU A 327 2.77 3.92 8.04
N PHE A 328 2.19 2.73 8.07
CA PHE A 328 0.74 2.52 8.01
C PHE A 328 0.02 3.25 9.15
N ILE A 329 -1.24 3.58 8.95
CA ILE A 329 -2.13 4.03 10.02
C ILE A 329 -3.06 2.88 10.38
N LEU A 330 -2.90 2.32 11.58
CA LEU A 330 -3.70 1.21 12.10
C LEU A 330 -4.21 1.52 13.51
N GLY A 331 -5.27 0.82 13.92
CA GLY A 331 -5.71 0.74 15.30
C GLY A 331 -6.84 1.66 15.70
N GLU A 332 -7.19 1.59 16.99
CA GLU A 332 -8.27 2.37 17.58
C GLU A 332 -7.83 3.82 17.83
N SER A 333 -8.66 4.76 17.41
CA SER A 333 -8.44 6.19 17.68
C SER A 333 -8.83 6.57 19.11
N ASP A 334 -8.75 7.89 19.43
CA ASP A 334 -9.26 8.41 20.70
C ASP A 334 -10.81 8.31 20.82
N VAL A 335 -11.50 8.06 19.70
CA VAL A 335 -12.93 7.74 19.69
C VAL A 335 -13.10 6.24 19.83
N ARG A 336 -13.61 5.79 20.98
CA ARG A 336 -13.76 4.39 21.30
C ARG A 336 -14.66 3.65 20.29
N GLY A 337 -14.21 2.52 19.77
CA GLY A 337 -14.87 1.75 18.73
C GLY A 337 -14.62 2.28 17.32
N TYR A 338 -13.87 3.37 17.15
CA TYR A 338 -13.49 3.87 15.83
C TYR A 338 -12.05 3.49 15.50
N PHE A 339 -11.94 2.52 14.62
CA PHE A 339 -10.65 1.99 14.14
C PHE A 339 -10.30 2.56 12.76
N VAL A 340 -9.02 2.65 12.47
CA VAL A 340 -8.52 3.14 11.18
C VAL A 340 -7.54 2.13 10.58
N ALA A 341 -7.62 1.92 9.28
CA ALA A 341 -6.68 1.15 8.49
C ALA A 341 -6.47 1.83 7.13
N ALA A 342 -5.46 2.69 7.03
CA ALA A 342 -5.24 3.55 5.87
C ALA A 342 -3.76 3.93 5.68
N GLY A 343 -3.44 4.63 4.58
CA GLY A 343 -2.12 5.21 4.34
C GLY A 343 -1.02 4.16 4.22
N PHE A 344 -1.16 3.20 3.31
CA PHE A 344 -0.26 2.06 3.22
C PHE A 344 1.01 2.31 2.40
N CYS A 345 1.25 3.51 1.91
CA CYS A 345 2.52 3.97 1.33
C CYS A 345 3.13 2.94 0.37
N ALA A 346 2.43 2.61 -0.73
CA ALA A 346 2.82 1.61 -1.73
C ALA A 346 2.83 0.14 -1.28
N HIS A 347 2.43 -0.18 -0.05
CA HIS A 347 2.53 -1.54 0.47
C HIS A 347 1.15 -2.20 0.76
N GLY A 348 0.06 -1.57 0.36
CA GLY A 348 -1.29 -2.05 0.69
C GLY A 348 -1.57 -3.45 0.14
N ILE A 349 -1.16 -3.75 -1.09
CA ILE A 349 -1.32 -5.08 -1.70
C ILE A 349 -0.39 -6.10 -1.05
N ALA A 350 0.90 -5.75 -0.90
CA ALA A 350 1.87 -6.67 -0.29
C ALA A 350 1.54 -7.01 1.17
N GLY A 351 0.92 -6.08 1.90
CA GLY A 351 0.60 -6.20 3.32
C GLY A 351 -0.84 -6.52 3.65
N ALA A 352 -1.73 -6.71 2.67
CA ALA A 352 -3.16 -6.82 2.92
C ALA A 352 -3.53 -7.92 3.93
N GLY A 353 -2.91 -9.09 3.84
CA GLY A 353 -3.11 -10.17 4.82
C GLY A 353 -2.75 -9.74 6.25
N GLY A 354 -1.54 -9.19 6.41
CA GLY A 354 -1.06 -8.70 7.70
C GLY A 354 -1.90 -7.56 8.27
N ILE A 355 -2.37 -6.63 7.41
CA ILE A 355 -3.28 -5.55 7.80
C ILE A 355 -4.58 -6.13 8.36
N GLY A 356 -5.20 -7.08 7.65
CA GLY A 356 -6.44 -7.72 8.09
C GLY A 356 -6.28 -8.46 9.41
N LYS A 357 -5.21 -9.28 9.54
CA LYS A 357 -4.89 -10.01 10.77
C LYS A 357 -4.75 -9.07 11.96
N VAL A 358 -3.87 -8.09 11.86
CA VAL A 358 -3.60 -7.11 12.93
C VAL A 358 -4.87 -6.38 13.38
N MET A 359 -5.66 -5.90 12.44
CA MET A 359 -6.89 -5.16 12.75
C MET A 359 -7.95 -6.06 13.37
N ALA A 360 -8.12 -7.28 12.87
CA ALA A 360 -9.10 -8.21 13.41
C ALA A 360 -8.74 -8.65 14.84
N GLU A 361 -7.47 -8.99 15.10
CA GLU A 361 -7.00 -9.32 16.45
C GLU A 361 -7.19 -8.15 17.41
N TRP A 362 -6.81 -6.92 16.99
CA TRP A 362 -6.99 -5.74 17.83
C TRP A 362 -8.44 -5.49 18.19
N ILE A 363 -9.35 -5.69 17.24
CA ILE A 363 -10.80 -5.51 17.45
C ILE A 363 -11.39 -6.61 18.34
N VAL A 364 -11.00 -7.87 18.12
CA VAL A 364 -11.62 -9.04 18.79
C VAL A 364 -11.00 -9.31 20.15
N GLU A 365 -9.67 -9.22 20.24
CA GLU A 365 -8.88 -9.63 21.41
C GLU A 365 -8.40 -8.43 22.25
N GLY A 366 -8.45 -7.20 21.67
CA GLY A 366 -8.01 -5.97 22.32
C GLY A 366 -6.56 -5.59 22.05
N GLU A 367 -5.75 -6.54 21.56
CA GLU A 367 -4.35 -6.32 21.17
C GLU A 367 -3.96 -7.26 20.03
N PRO A 368 -3.14 -6.80 19.06
CA PRO A 368 -2.63 -7.66 17.99
C PRO A 368 -1.38 -8.42 18.46
N GLU A 369 -1.11 -9.58 17.81
CA GLU A 369 0.11 -10.36 18.03
C GLU A 369 1.40 -9.56 17.73
N PHE A 370 1.35 -8.71 16.69
CA PHE A 370 2.51 -7.93 16.26
C PHE A 370 2.59 -6.59 16.99
N ASP A 371 3.81 -6.17 17.34
CA ASP A 371 4.06 -4.82 17.84
C ASP A 371 3.82 -3.76 16.74
N VAL A 372 2.68 -3.09 16.81
CA VAL A 372 2.25 -2.07 15.85
C VAL A 372 2.41 -0.65 16.37
N TRP A 373 3.20 -0.43 17.40
CA TRP A 373 3.46 0.88 18.00
C TRP A 373 3.70 2.00 16.97
N LYS A 374 4.53 1.74 15.95
CA LYS A 374 4.83 2.72 14.90
C LYS A 374 3.67 2.98 13.94
N MET A 375 2.64 2.13 13.94
CA MET A 375 1.49 2.22 13.05
C MET A 375 0.24 2.75 13.76
N ASP A 376 0.24 2.83 15.08
CA ASP A 376 -0.89 3.31 15.89
C ASP A 376 -1.29 4.73 15.44
N ILE A 377 -2.57 4.94 15.12
CA ILE A 377 -3.08 6.26 14.71
C ILE A 377 -2.82 7.33 15.75
N ARG A 378 -2.79 6.98 17.04
CA ARG A 378 -2.57 7.91 18.15
C ARG A 378 -1.16 8.50 18.21
N ARG A 379 -0.22 8.03 17.35
CA ARG A 379 1.10 8.65 17.17
C ARG A 379 1.04 10.04 16.55
N PHE A 380 -0.07 10.35 15.88
CA PHE A 380 -0.26 11.65 15.24
C PHE A 380 -0.93 12.63 16.20
N GLY A 381 -0.17 13.64 16.64
CA GLY A 381 -0.70 14.73 17.46
C GLY A 381 -1.47 15.77 16.61
N PRO A 382 -2.06 16.79 17.27
CA PRO A 382 -2.92 17.81 16.63
C PRO A 382 -2.25 18.58 15.47
N GLN A 383 -0.92 18.68 15.45
CA GLN A 383 -0.17 19.36 14.39
C GLN A 383 -0.35 18.72 13.01
N TYR A 384 -0.75 17.45 12.93
CA TYR A 384 -1.01 16.77 11.67
C TYR A 384 -2.37 17.11 11.08
N GLY A 385 -3.23 17.86 11.81
CA GLY A 385 -4.40 18.52 11.27
C GLY A 385 -4.08 19.71 10.36
N ASP A 386 -2.85 20.28 10.47
CA ASP A 386 -2.33 21.22 9.49
C ASP A 386 -1.94 20.47 8.21
N ARG A 387 -2.73 20.69 7.15
CA ARG A 387 -2.57 20.00 5.87
C ARG A 387 -1.24 20.31 5.20
N SER A 388 -0.75 21.54 5.30
CA SER A 388 0.54 21.94 4.71
C SER A 388 1.71 21.23 5.39
N TYR A 389 1.63 21.03 6.70
CA TYR A 389 2.62 20.24 7.44
C TYR A 389 2.59 18.76 7.04
N ALA A 390 1.40 18.16 6.99
CA ALA A 390 1.24 16.76 6.59
C ALA A 390 1.72 16.53 5.15
N GLU A 391 1.40 17.44 4.23
CA GLU A 391 1.82 17.41 2.83
C GLU A 391 3.35 17.49 2.70
N ALA A 392 4.00 18.48 3.32
CA ALA A 392 5.44 18.64 3.26
C ALA A 392 6.18 17.39 3.77
N ARG A 393 5.68 16.76 4.83
CA ARG A 393 6.21 15.51 5.37
C ARG A 393 6.03 14.35 4.39
N ALA A 394 4.83 14.19 3.82
CA ALA A 394 4.52 13.10 2.90
C ALA A 394 5.29 13.25 1.57
N VAL A 395 5.49 14.47 1.08
CA VAL A 395 6.34 14.76 -0.10
C VAL A 395 7.77 14.26 0.13
N GLU A 396 8.38 14.56 1.30
CA GLU A 396 9.71 14.07 1.63
C GLU A 396 9.76 12.54 1.70
N ILE A 397 8.72 11.89 2.25
CA ILE A 397 8.64 10.44 2.34
C ILE A 397 8.57 9.80 0.95
N TYR A 398 7.71 10.32 0.05
CA TYR A 398 7.58 9.82 -1.31
C TYR A 398 8.88 10.04 -2.12
N SER A 399 9.40 11.26 -2.14
CA SER A 399 10.58 11.62 -2.92
C SER A 399 11.85 10.86 -2.53
N THR A 400 11.92 10.35 -1.29
CA THR A 400 13.04 9.57 -0.75
C THR A 400 12.72 8.08 -0.57
N TYR A 401 11.68 7.58 -1.26
CA TYR A 401 11.18 6.21 -1.09
C TYR A 401 12.24 5.14 -1.35
N TYR A 402 13.11 5.34 -2.34
CA TYR A 402 14.20 4.43 -2.70
C TYR A 402 15.56 4.77 -2.09
N ASP A 403 15.67 5.82 -1.29
CA ASP A 403 16.95 6.20 -0.68
C ASP A 403 17.44 5.14 0.31
N ILE A 404 18.75 4.97 0.33
CA ILE A 404 19.39 4.19 1.39
C ILE A 404 19.16 4.91 2.71
N ARG A 405 18.57 4.22 3.67
CA ARG A 405 18.35 4.78 5.01
C ARG A 405 19.52 4.43 5.92
N TYR A 406 20.12 5.45 6.48
CA TYR A 406 21.19 5.31 7.47
C TYR A 406 20.63 5.38 8.89
N PRO A 407 21.30 4.72 9.87
CA PRO A 407 20.89 4.81 11.28
C PRO A 407 20.89 6.27 11.76
N ASN A 408 19.85 6.66 12.51
CA ASN A 408 19.68 8.01 13.08
C ASN A 408 19.53 9.14 12.04
N GLU A 409 19.27 8.82 10.79
CA GLU A 409 18.94 9.83 9.79
C GLU A 409 17.55 10.43 10.10
N GLU A 410 17.50 11.76 10.19
CA GLU A 410 16.28 12.51 10.47
C GLU A 410 15.67 13.14 9.23
N ARG A 411 14.35 13.10 9.14
CA ARG A 411 13.59 13.85 8.15
C ARG A 411 13.50 15.33 8.53
N GLN A 412 13.56 16.20 7.53
CA GLN A 412 13.67 17.65 7.73
C GLN A 412 12.47 18.46 7.30
N ALA A 413 11.67 17.94 6.37
CA ALA A 413 10.50 18.64 5.86
C ALA A 413 9.50 19.01 6.97
N GLY A 414 8.81 20.13 6.81
CA GLY A 414 7.85 20.64 7.77
C GLY A 414 8.46 21.30 9.01
N ARG A 415 9.77 21.26 9.24
CA ARG A 415 10.41 21.93 10.39
C ARG A 415 10.10 23.43 10.46
N PRO A 416 10.14 24.21 9.36
CA PRO A 416 9.78 25.62 9.38
C PRO A 416 8.31 25.86 9.76
N LEU A 417 7.42 24.89 9.52
CA LEU A 417 5.99 24.96 9.88
C LEU A 417 5.73 24.62 11.35
N LYS A 418 6.74 24.06 12.04
CA LYS A 418 6.67 23.62 13.44
C LYS A 418 7.77 24.25 14.28
N THR A 419 7.98 25.54 14.15
CA THR A 419 9.03 26.26 14.86
C THR A 419 8.54 26.76 16.24
N ALA A 420 9.48 26.88 17.19
CA ALA A 420 9.19 27.54 18.45
C ALA A 420 8.87 29.04 18.23
N PRO A 421 8.07 29.69 19.10
CA PRO A 421 7.74 31.12 18.96
C PRO A 421 8.94 32.06 18.87
N THR A 422 10.10 31.63 19.35
CA THR A 422 11.36 32.40 19.30
C THR A 422 12.17 32.17 18.03
N TYR A 423 11.80 31.20 17.19
CA TYR A 423 12.60 30.82 16.01
C TYR A 423 12.87 32.01 15.09
N ALA A 424 11.83 32.80 14.75
CA ALA A 424 11.98 33.96 13.87
C ALA A 424 12.86 35.10 14.44
N ARG A 425 13.26 34.99 15.71
CA ARG A 425 14.19 35.95 16.35
C ARG A 425 15.63 35.46 16.35
N LEU A 426 15.83 34.18 16.00
CA LEU A 426 17.14 33.52 16.02
C LEU A 426 17.76 33.38 14.63
N ILE A 427 16.94 33.48 13.59
CA ILE A 427 17.32 33.55 12.18
C ILE A 427 17.17 35.00 11.69
#